data_99b464546da70d0853a5d521354b53dd
#
_entry.id   99b464546da70d0853a5d521354b53dd
#
_cell.length_a   1.000
_cell.length_b   1.000
_cell.length_c   1.000
_cell.angle_alpha   90.00
_cell.angle_beta   90.00
_cell.angle_gamma   90.00
#
_symmetry.space_group_name_H-M   'P 1'
#
loop_
_entity.id
_entity.type
_entity.pdbx_description
1 polymer ?
#
loop_
_entity_poly.entity_id
_entity_poly.type
_entity_poly.pdbx_seq_one_letter_code
_entity_poly.pdbx_strand_id
1 'polypeptide(L)'
;MADAEPPRTHWAKEMGLLIAIALVIVWPVRTFVAQAYYIPSASMTPQLAVNDRVVVSKLAYDLHDPHRGDIVVFDAPPGLPALQDRSSPLIRFIRRLFQPSTQEYIKRIVALPGERVEARQGRILVNGKRLVEPYLPPGTATQDFTPRVVPHGRLWVMGDNRSNSEDSRVFGPIRRSSVVGRAVVRVWPVQRMSFL
;
A
#
# COMPACT_ATOMS: atom_id res chain seq x y z
N MET A 1 -64.60 13.82 -9.14
CA MET A 1 -63.28 14.16 -8.58
C MET A 1 -62.43 12.92 -8.75
N ALA A 2 -61.58 12.90 -9.75
CA ALA A 2 -60.71 11.78 -10.04
C ALA A 2 -59.34 12.06 -9.36
N ASP A 3 -59.02 11.27 -8.36
CA ASP A 3 -57.71 11.33 -7.71
C ASP A 3 -56.67 10.80 -8.66
N ALA A 4 -55.82 11.72 -9.17
CA ALA A 4 -54.65 11.36 -9.96
C ALA A 4 -53.57 10.79 -9.02
N GLU A 5 -53.37 9.48 -9.05
CA GLU A 5 -52.21 8.86 -8.40
C GLU A 5 -50.90 9.44 -8.94
N PRO A 6 -49.98 9.84 -8.10
CA PRO A 6 -48.68 10.34 -8.57
C PRO A 6 -47.85 9.20 -9.20
N PRO A 7 -47.07 9.48 -10.24
CA PRO A 7 -46.31 8.46 -10.99
C PRO A 7 -45.18 7.88 -10.16
N ARG A 8 -45.46 6.84 -9.38
CA ARG A 8 -44.50 6.13 -8.52
C ARG A 8 -43.44 5.31 -9.26
N THR A 9 -43.55 5.18 -10.57
CA THR A 9 -42.65 4.29 -11.35
C THR A 9 -41.43 4.96 -11.97
N HIS A 10 -41.44 6.28 -12.14
CA HIS A 10 -40.30 6.98 -12.79
C HIS A 10 -39.10 7.11 -11.91
N TRP A 11 -39.26 7.48 -10.67
CA TRP A 11 -38.12 7.65 -9.75
C TRP A 11 -37.37 6.34 -9.47
N ALA A 12 -38.04 5.19 -9.41
CA ALA A 12 -37.38 3.90 -9.22
C ALA A 12 -36.54 3.50 -10.44
N LYS A 13 -36.98 3.80 -11.65
CA LYS A 13 -36.20 3.58 -12.88
C LYS A 13 -34.99 4.52 -12.95
N GLU A 14 -35.18 5.79 -12.62
CA GLU A 14 -34.10 6.79 -12.55
C GLU A 14 -33.06 6.44 -11.53
N MET A 15 -33.47 6.02 -10.30
CA MET A 15 -32.57 5.53 -9.29
C MET A 15 -31.83 4.27 -9.71
N GLY A 16 -32.53 3.33 -10.36
CA GLY A 16 -31.90 2.12 -10.91
C GLY A 16 -30.83 2.44 -11.96
N LEU A 17 -31.14 3.39 -12.87
CA LEU A 17 -30.20 3.87 -13.88
C LEU A 17 -28.97 4.55 -13.23
N LEU A 18 -29.18 5.43 -12.25
CA LEU A 18 -28.09 6.11 -11.54
C LEU A 18 -27.18 5.12 -10.80
N ILE A 19 -27.78 4.12 -10.14
CA ILE A 19 -27.01 3.04 -9.48
C ILE A 19 -26.22 2.24 -10.52
N ALA A 20 -26.82 1.88 -11.65
CA ALA A 20 -26.14 1.15 -12.71
C ALA A 20 -24.95 1.95 -13.29
N ILE A 21 -25.14 3.24 -13.57
CA ILE A 21 -24.09 4.15 -14.04
C ILE A 21 -22.97 4.26 -12.98
N ALA A 22 -23.35 4.45 -11.70
CA ALA A 22 -22.38 4.50 -10.62
C ALA A 22 -21.55 3.20 -10.51
N LEU A 23 -22.19 2.05 -10.62
CA LEU A 23 -21.49 0.76 -10.60
C LEU A 23 -20.55 0.59 -11.81
N VAL A 24 -21.01 0.97 -13.02
CA VAL A 24 -20.21 0.89 -14.26
C VAL A 24 -18.97 1.79 -14.18
N ILE A 25 -19.04 2.92 -13.49
CA ILE A 25 -17.88 3.82 -13.32
C ILE A 25 -17.01 3.40 -12.12
N VAL A 26 -17.62 3.18 -10.98
CA VAL A 26 -16.87 2.91 -9.71
C VAL A 26 -16.16 1.57 -9.74
N TRP A 27 -16.77 0.53 -10.31
CA TRP A 27 -16.20 -0.81 -10.32
C TRP A 27 -14.89 -0.89 -11.13
N PRO A 28 -14.79 -0.38 -12.38
CA PRO A 28 -13.51 -0.36 -13.10
C PRO A 28 -12.44 0.52 -12.43
N VAL A 29 -12.84 1.71 -11.96
CA VAL A 29 -11.89 2.59 -11.26
C VAL A 29 -11.27 1.87 -10.06
N ARG A 30 -12.09 1.25 -9.23
CA ARG A 30 -11.63 0.51 -8.04
C ARG A 30 -10.80 -0.72 -8.41
N THR A 31 -11.15 -1.41 -9.48
CA THR A 31 -10.48 -2.65 -9.90
C THR A 31 -9.13 -2.39 -10.55
N PHE A 32 -9.06 -1.39 -11.44
CA PHE A 32 -7.91 -1.17 -12.31
C PHE A 32 -7.07 0.07 -11.97
N VAL A 33 -7.67 1.11 -11.40
CA VAL A 33 -6.99 2.41 -11.25
C VAL A 33 -6.47 2.63 -9.84
N ALA A 34 -7.34 2.60 -8.83
CA ALA A 34 -6.99 2.95 -7.46
C ALA A 34 -7.81 2.19 -6.43
N GLN A 35 -7.16 1.85 -5.32
CA GLN A 35 -7.81 1.15 -4.21
C GLN A 35 -7.41 1.77 -2.87
N ALA A 36 -8.38 1.90 -1.95
CA ALA A 36 -8.10 2.34 -0.59
C ALA A 36 -7.66 1.15 0.28
N TYR A 37 -6.56 1.34 1.00
CA TYR A 37 -6.01 0.37 1.94
C TYR A 37 -6.01 0.90 3.36
N TYR A 38 -6.27 0.02 4.30
CA TYR A 38 -6.17 0.27 5.72
C TYR A 38 -4.82 -0.20 6.24
N ILE A 39 -4.19 0.59 7.12
CA ILE A 39 -2.87 0.28 7.69
C ILE A 39 -3.05 -0.43 9.04
N PRO A 40 -2.80 -1.75 9.13
CA PRO A 40 -3.01 -2.51 10.35
C PRO A 40 -1.80 -2.53 11.30
N SER A 41 -0.62 -2.13 10.84
CA SER A 41 0.64 -2.28 11.58
C SER A 41 1.43 -0.97 11.69
N ALA A 42 2.28 -0.89 12.71
CA ALA A 42 3.14 0.26 12.96
C ALA A 42 4.44 0.26 12.14
N SER A 43 4.62 -0.65 11.18
CA SER A 43 5.90 -0.82 10.47
C SER A 43 6.31 0.36 9.59
N MET A 44 5.39 1.28 9.30
CA MET A 44 5.61 2.49 8.49
C MET A 44 5.50 3.77 9.30
N THR A 45 5.48 3.68 10.65
CA THR A 45 5.48 4.88 11.50
C THR A 45 6.83 5.60 11.43
N PRO A 46 6.84 6.92 11.50
CA PRO A 46 5.71 7.83 11.74
C PRO A 46 4.95 8.23 10.48
N GLN A 47 5.46 7.90 9.28
CA GLN A 47 4.85 8.33 8.01
C GLN A 47 3.41 7.81 7.88
N LEU A 48 3.22 6.51 8.12
CA LEU A 48 1.88 5.90 8.20
C LEU A 48 1.70 5.27 9.57
N ALA A 49 0.64 5.67 10.26
CA ALA A 49 0.27 5.11 11.56
C ALA A 49 -0.77 3.99 11.40
N VAL A 50 -0.93 3.21 12.46
CA VAL A 50 -2.04 2.26 12.56
C VAL A 50 -3.37 3.02 12.44
N ASN A 51 -4.32 2.44 11.72
CA ASN A 51 -5.64 3.00 11.36
C ASN A 51 -5.62 4.09 10.28
N ASP A 52 -4.47 4.50 9.74
CA ASP A 52 -4.45 5.35 8.55
C ASP A 52 -5.10 4.62 7.36
N ARG A 53 -5.68 5.38 6.43
CA ARG A 53 -6.16 4.87 5.14
C ARG A 53 -5.41 5.57 4.02
N VAL A 54 -4.89 4.78 3.10
CA VAL A 54 -4.12 5.27 1.96
C VAL A 54 -4.78 4.85 0.66
N VAL A 55 -4.69 5.70 -0.35
CA VAL A 55 -5.07 5.35 -1.72
C VAL A 55 -3.84 4.88 -2.45
N VAL A 56 -3.95 3.73 -3.07
CA VAL A 56 -2.90 3.06 -3.84
C VAL A 56 -3.28 3.11 -5.31
N SER A 57 -2.40 3.68 -6.13
CA SER A 57 -2.53 3.64 -7.60
C SER A 57 -1.97 2.32 -8.12
N LYS A 58 -2.79 1.54 -8.79
CA LYS A 58 -2.40 0.28 -9.44
C LYS A 58 -1.70 0.51 -10.76
N LEU A 59 -2.06 1.59 -11.48
CA LEU A 59 -1.48 1.94 -12.77
C LEU A 59 -0.12 2.64 -12.67
N ALA A 60 0.32 3.01 -11.46
CA ALA A 60 1.55 3.78 -11.30
C ALA A 60 2.74 3.12 -12.03
N TYR A 61 2.90 1.80 -11.89
CA TYR A 61 4.04 1.07 -12.45
C TYR A 61 3.79 0.44 -13.82
N ASP A 62 2.62 0.69 -14.40
CA ASP A 62 2.37 0.51 -15.83
C ASP A 62 2.81 1.76 -16.63
N LEU A 63 2.82 2.93 -15.97
CA LEU A 63 3.14 4.21 -16.59
C LEU A 63 4.61 4.63 -16.39
N HIS A 64 5.26 4.20 -15.31
CA HIS A 64 6.65 4.51 -15.00
C HIS A 64 7.30 3.39 -14.18
N ASP A 65 8.63 3.37 -14.14
CA ASP A 65 9.38 2.44 -13.31
C ASP A 65 9.29 2.81 -11.81
N PRO A 66 9.42 1.82 -10.90
CA PRO A 66 9.53 2.09 -9.48
C PRO A 66 10.72 2.98 -9.14
N HIS A 67 10.51 3.98 -8.29
CA HIS A 67 11.55 4.87 -7.83
C HIS A 67 11.92 4.59 -6.37
N ARG A 68 13.14 4.90 -6.02
CA ARG A 68 13.57 4.91 -4.62
C ARG A 68 12.79 5.96 -3.84
N GLY A 69 12.28 5.58 -2.68
CA GLY A 69 11.41 6.42 -1.86
C GLY A 69 9.93 6.13 -2.03
N ASP A 70 9.51 5.48 -3.13
CA ASP A 70 8.09 5.10 -3.31
C ASP A 70 7.62 4.18 -2.18
N ILE A 71 6.44 4.44 -1.66
CA ILE A 71 5.74 3.53 -0.74
C ILE A 71 4.90 2.58 -1.58
N VAL A 72 5.15 1.29 -1.45
CA VAL A 72 4.50 0.25 -2.27
C VAL A 72 3.69 -0.70 -1.42
N VAL A 73 2.55 -1.12 -1.98
CA VAL A 73 1.78 -2.27 -1.50
C VAL A 73 2.14 -3.46 -2.38
N PHE A 74 2.41 -4.60 -1.76
CA PHE A 74 2.82 -5.81 -2.46
C PHE A 74 2.31 -7.06 -1.75
N ASP A 75 2.15 -8.15 -2.49
CA ASP A 75 1.77 -9.44 -1.96
C ASP A 75 2.86 -10.00 -1.04
N ALA A 76 2.45 -10.58 0.09
CA ALA A 76 3.37 -11.18 1.04
C ALA A 76 4.29 -12.21 0.37
N PRO A 77 5.60 -12.16 0.62
CA PRO A 77 6.50 -13.23 0.22
C PRO A 77 6.08 -14.58 0.81
N PRO A 78 6.27 -15.69 0.09
CA PRO A 78 5.94 -17.03 0.58
C PRO A 78 6.66 -17.33 1.90
N GLY A 79 5.95 -17.93 2.86
CA GLY A 79 6.52 -18.35 4.15
C GLY A 79 6.42 -17.33 5.29
N LEU A 80 5.92 -16.14 5.03
CA LEU A 80 5.60 -15.21 6.12
C LEU A 80 4.28 -15.58 6.80
N PRO A 81 4.21 -15.46 8.16
CA PRO A 81 2.98 -15.73 8.89
C PRO A 81 1.88 -14.75 8.47
N ALA A 82 0.66 -15.29 8.36
CA ALA A 82 -0.51 -14.47 8.10
C ALA A 82 -0.68 -13.38 9.18
N LEU A 83 -0.79 -12.11 8.77
CA LEU A 83 -1.22 -11.05 9.68
C LEU A 83 -2.58 -11.47 10.27
N GLN A 84 -2.62 -11.68 11.59
CA GLN A 84 -3.85 -12.12 12.26
C GLN A 84 -4.91 -11.02 12.15
N ASP A 85 -5.90 -11.25 11.30
CA ASP A 85 -7.10 -10.40 11.26
C ASP A 85 -7.98 -10.72 12.49
N ARG A 86 -7.87 -9.87 13.50
CA ARG A 86 -8.68 -9.93 14.74
C ARG A 86 -10.06 -9.33 14.58
N SER A 87 -10.48 -8.97 13.37
CA SER A 87 -11.80 -8.39 13.15
C SER A 87 -12.93 -9.42 13.33
N SER A 88 -14.14 -8.92 13.62
CA SER A 88 -15.32 -9.76 13.77
C SER A 88 -15.66 -10.55 12.49
N PRO A 89 -16.38 -11.69 12.57
CA PRO A 89 -16.73 -12.50 11.41
C PRO A 89 -17.48 -11.70 10.32
N LEU A 90 -18.35 -10.77 10.72
CA LEU A 90 -19.10 -9.91 9.80
C LEU A 90 -18.16 -8.96 9.05
N ILE A 91 -17.20 -8.32 9.73
CA ILE A 91 -16.23 -7.43 9.11
C ILE A 91 -15.34 -8.22 8.16
N ARG A 92 -14.94 -9.45 8.52
CA ARG A 92 -14.20 -10.35 7.63
C ARG A 92 -14.98 -10.73 6.38
N PHE A 93 -16.29 -11.01 6.52
CA PHE A 93 -17.16 -11.31 5.39
C PHE A 93 -17.30 -10.10 4.44
N ILE A 94 -17.58 -8.92 4.98
CA ILE A 94 -17.68 -7.67 4.21
C ILE A 94 -16.33 -7.37 3.54
N ARG A 95 -15.21 -7.55 4.26
CA ARG A 95 -13.86 -7.36 3.71
C ARG A 95 -13.57 -8.31 2.54
N ARG A 96 -13.96 -9.60 2.64
CA ARG A 96 -13.82 -10.57 1.54
C ARG A 96 -14.59 -10.18 0.27
N LEU A 97 -15.74 -9.55 0.40
CA LEU A 97 -16.52 -9.05 -0.74
C LEU A 97 -15.82 -7.88 -1.46
N PHE A 98 -14.97 -7.15 -0.73
CA PHE A 98 -14.37 -5.90 -1.21
C PHE A 98 -12.83 -5.94 -1.32
N GLN A 99 -12.16 -6.92 -0.77
CA GLN A 99 -10.71 -7.12 -0.84
C GLN A 99 -10.40 -8.60 -1.09
N PRO A 100 -9.66 -8.94 -2.14
CA PRO A 100 -9.13 -10.29 -2.29
C PRO A 100 -8.21 -10.61 -1.10
N SER A 101 -8.24 -11.86 -0.67
CA SER A 101 -7.60 -12.37 0.56
C SER A 101 -6.09 -12.64 0.42
N THR A 102 -5.37 -11.81 -0.29
CA THR A 102 -3.90 -11.81 -0.28
C THR A 102 -3.42 -10.96 0.87
N GLN A 103 -2.47 -11.47 1.63
CA GLN A 103 -1.79 -10.69 2.66
C GLN A 103 -0.90 -9.67 1.97
N GLU A 104 -1.30 -8.42 2.05
CA GLU A 104 -0.58 -7.33 1.44
C GLU A 104 0.25 -6.62 2.50
N TYR A 105 1.49 -6.35 2.16
CA TYR A 105 2.44 -5.59 2.95
C TYR A 105 2.62 -4.20 2.35
N ILE A 106 2.90 -3.22 3.20
CA ILE A 106 3.26 -1.88 2.77
C ILE A 106 4.64 -1.53 3.29
N LYS A 107 5.54 -1.13 2.38
CA LYS A 107 6.94 -0.76 2.69
C LYS A 107 7.41 0.31 1.73
N ARG A 108 8.58 0.89 2.01
CA ARG A 108 9.26 1.86 1.13
C ARG A 108 10.36 1.21 0.33
N ILE A 109 10.46 1.55 -0.96
CA ILE A 109 11.59 1.13 -1.82
C ILE A 109 12.85 1.88 -1.37
N VAL A 110 13.87 1.11 -0.99
CA VAL A 110 15.16 1.63 -0.52
C VAL A 110 16.27 1.40 -1.54
N ALA A 111 16.23 0.27 -2.26
CA ALA A 111 17.17 0.03 -3.35
C ALA A 111 16.49 -0.66 -4.53
N LEU A 112 17.04 -0.40 -5.73
CA LEU A 112 16.52 -0.81 -7.03
C LEU A 112 17.30 -2.01 -7.59
N PRO A 113 16.82 -2.68 -8.65
CA PRO A 113 17.50 -3.81 -9.27
C PRO A 113 18.96 -3.47 -9.66
N GLY A 114 19.90 -4.37 -9.38
CA GLY A 114 21.32 -4.21 -9.65
C GLY A 114 22.10 -3.41 -8.59
N GLU A 115 21.43 -2.72 -7.69
CA GLU A 115 22.10 -1.93 -6.65
C GLU A 115 22.59 -2.78 -5.49
N ARG A 116 23.70 -2.36 -4.90
CA ARG A 116 24.26 -2.92 -3.67
C ARG A 116 23.76 -2.11 -2.48
N VAL A 117 23.07 -2.75 -1.56
CA VAL A 117 22.53 -2.15 -0.34
C VAL A 117 23.17 -2.77 0.89
N GLU A 118 23.51 -1.95 1.87
CA GLU A 118 24.03 -2.35 3.19
C GLU A 118 23.59 -1.35 4.25
N ALA A 119 23.63 -1.76 5.52
CA ALA A 119 23.55 -0.82 6.64
C ALA A 119 24.85 -0.90 7.45
N ARG A 120 25.43 0.27 7.72
CA ARG A 120 26.65 0.41 8.50
C ARG A 120 26.55 1.62 9.42
N GLN A 121 26.90 1.43 10.68
CA GLN A 121 26.83 2.47 11.71
C GLN A 121 25.46 3.15 11.78
N GLY A 122 24.39 2.32 11.69
CA GLY A 122 23.01 2.78 11.73
C GLY A 122 22.50 3.50 10.48
N ARG A 123 23.27 3.53 9.38
CA ARG A 123 22.92 4.24 8.13
C ARG A 123 22.84 3.29 6.96
N ILE A 124 21.88 3.55 6.06
CA ILE A 124 21.79 2.82 4.80
C ILE A 124 22.78 3.40 3.80
N LEU A 125 23.52 2.52 3.14
CA LEU A 125 24.35 2.84 1.99
C LEU A 125 23.80 2.09 0.77
N VAL A 126 23.74 2.80 -0.35
CA VAL A 126 23.40 2.22 -1.66
C VAL A 126 24.55 2.52 -2.60
N ASN A 127 25.14 1.47 -3.18
CA ASN A 127 26.35 1.54 -3.99
C ASN A 127 27.51 2.29 -3.28
N GLY A 128 27.65 2.06 -1.97
CA GLY A 128 28.66 2.68 -1.12
C GLY A 128 28.39 4.15 -0.73
N LYS A 129 27.31 4.76 -1.23
CA LYS A 129 26.92 6.13 -0.89
C LYS A 129 25.82 6.13 0.15
N ARG A 130 25.94 6.99 1.18
CA ARG A 130 24.91 7.15 2.20
C ARG A 130 23.58 7.59 1.56
N LEU A 131 22.51 6.87 1.88
CA LEU A 131 21.17 7.25 1.48
C LEU A 131 20.67 8.40 2.39
N VAL A 132 20.15 9.46 1.76
CA VAL A 132 19.46 10.54 2.46
C VAL A 132 17.99 10.14 2.61
N GLU A 133 17.51 10.10 3.86
CA GLU A 133 16.19 9.57 4.21
C GLU A 133 15.38 10.62 5.00
N PRO A 134 14.93 11.71 4.34
CA PRO A 134 14.27 12.84 5.01
C PRO A 134 12.91 12.48 5.61
N TYR A 135 12.34 11.36 5.22
CA TYR A 135 11.08 10.81 5.71
C TYR A 135 11.22 10.12 7.09
N LEU A 136 12.43 9.90 7.55
CA LEU A 136 12.69 9.31 8.88
C LEU A 136 12.93 10.41 9.92
N PRO A 137 12.52 10.18 11.18
CA PRO A 137 12.86 11.07 12.27
C PRO A 137 14.38 11.21 12.43
N PRO A 138 14.86 12.40 12.84
CA PRO A 138 16.27 12.59 13.18
C PRO A 138 16.74 11.54 14.20
N GLY A 139 17.94 10.99 13.99
CA GLY A 139 18.50 9.99 14.89
C GLY A 139 18.00 8.55 14.66
N THR A 140 17.08 8.31 13.74
CA THR A 140 16.65 6.94 13.39
C THR A 140 17.87 6.13 12.94
N ALA A 141 18.13 5.02 13.63
CA ALA A 141 19.18 4.07 13.28
C ALA A 141 18.58 2.81 12.68
N THR A 142 19.26 2.26 11.69
CA THR A 142 18.95 0.96 11.09
C THR A 142 19.94 -0.07 11.61
N GLN A 143 19.46 -1.24 12.03
CA GLN A 143 20.34 -2.35 12.40
C GLN A 143 21.29 -2.68 11.25
N ASP A 144 22.57 -2.80 11.53
CA ASP A 144 23.60 -3.08 10.54
C ASP A 144 23.37 -4.45 9.88
N PHE A 145 23.57 -4.53 8.57
CA PHE A 145 23.55 -5.77 7.82
C PHE A 145 24.58 -5.76 6.69
N THR A 146 25.02 -6.97 6.34
CA THR A 146 26.03 -7.17 5.31
C THR A 146 25.52 -6.77 3.93
N PRO A 147 26.44 -6.35 3.04
CA PRO A 147 26.07 -5.97 1.67
C PRO A 147 25.27 -7.03 0.93
N ARG A 148 24.20 -6.59 0.28
CA ARG A 148 23.33 -7.40 -0.59
C ARG A 148 23.19 -6.73 -1.93
N VAL A 149 23.33 -7.49 -3.01
CA VAL A 149 23.00 -7.01 -4.36
C VAL A 149 21.54 -7.32 -4.63
N VAL A 150 20.76 -6.33 -5.05
CA VAL A 150 19.36 -6.51 -5.41
C VAL A 150 19.29 -7.18 -6.78
N PRO A 151 18.75 -8.40 -6.90
CA PRO A 151 18.68 -9.10 -8.19
C PRO A 151 17.83 -8.32 -9.21
N HIS A 152 18.06 -8.57 -10.50
CA HIS A 152 17.19 -8.05 -11.56
C HIS A 152 15.72 -8.45 -11.34
N GLY A 153 14.80 -7.51 -11.62
CA GLY A 153 13.38 -7.71 -11.42
C GLY A 153 12.93 -7.77 -9.95
N ARG A 154 13.80 -7.40 -9.01
CA ARG A 154 13.49 -7.33 -7.58
C ARG A 154 13.72 -5.94 -7.01
N LEU A 155 13.08 -5.66 -5.86
CA LEU A 155 13.17 -4.40 -5.14
C LEU A 155 13.55 -4.68 -3.69
N TRP A 156 14.41 -3.86 -3.12
CA TRP A 156 14.71 -3.89 -1.69
C TRP A 156 13.81 -2.90 -0.97
N VAL A 157 12.95 -3.41 -0.11
CA VAL A 157 11.95 -2.62 0.59
C VAL A 157 12.19 -2.63 2.09
N MET A 158 11.94 -1.49 2.76
CA MET A 158 12.09 -1.37 4.21
C MET A 158 10.92 -0.60 4.80
N GLY A 159 10.59 -0.92 6.06
CA GLY A 159 9.66 -0.11 6.82
C GLY A 159 10.32 1.18 7.32
N ASP A 160 9.54 2.25 7.44
CA ASP A 160 10.00 3.51 8.02
C ASP A 160 10.26 3.34 9.53
N ASN A 161 9.53 2.44 10.21
CA ASN A 161 9.84 2.01 11.56
C ASN A 161 10.98 0.97 11.55
N ARG A 162 12.21 1.45 11.45
CA ARG A 162 13.42 0.63 11.28
C ARG A 162 13.62 -0.44 12.35
N SER A 163 13.19 -0.18 13.57
CA SER A 163 13.32 -1.12 14.70
C SER A 163 12.18 -2.13 14.78
N ASN A 164 11.04 -1.84 14.16
CA ASN A 164 9.83 -2.68 14.22
C ASN A 164 9.21 -2.87 12.84
N SER A 165 9.95 -3.55 11.97
CA SER A 165 9.50 -3.86 10.61
C SER A 165 10.08 -5.19 10.13
N GLU A 166 9.20 -6.11 9.78
CA GLU A 166 9.56 -7.24 8.93
C GLU A 166 9.59 -6.76 7.47
N ASP A 167 10.78 -6.73 6.89
CA ASP A 167 11.03 -6.20 5.55
C ASP A 167 12.16 -6.97 4.86
N SER A 168 12.75 -6.43 3.80
CA SER A 168 13.79 -7.12 3.02
C SER A 168 15.01 -7.56 3.84
N ARG A 169 15.22 -7.02 5.03
CA ARG A 169 16.26 -7.52 5.96
C ARG A 169 15.96 -8.93 6.46
N VAL A 170 14.66 -9.29 6.52
CA VAL A 170 14.18 -10.59 7.01
C VAL A 170 13.86 -11.53 5.85
N PHE A 171 13.03 -11.11 4.90
CA PHE A 171 12.53 -11.97 3.82
C PHE A 171 13.24 -11.78 2.47
N GLY A 172 14.24 -10.87 2.41
CA GLY A 172 14.96 -10.59 1.17
C GLY A 172 14.20 -9.64 0.22
N PRO A 173 14.76 -9.40 -0.99
CA PRO A 173 14.17 -8.51 -1.97
C PRO A 173 12.89 -9.11 -2.58
N ILE A 174 11.84 -8.30 -2.71
CA ILE A 174 10.54 -8.69 -3.30
C ILE A 174 10.62 -8.71 -4.83
N ARG A 175 9.75 -9.46 -5.48
CA ARG A 175 9.59 -9.41 -6.94
C ARG A 175 8.87 -8.13 -7.35
N ARG A 176 9.30 -7.48 -8.45
CA ARG A 176 8.54 -6.35 -9.02
C ARG A 176 7.11 -6.76 -9.37
N SER A 177 6.91 -7.98 -9.86
CA SER A 177 5.58 -8.52 -10.22
C SER A 177 4.65 -8.78 -9.03
N SER A 178 5.17 -8.78 -7.79
CA SER A 178 4.33 -8.87 -6.59
C SER A 178 3.83 -7.50 -6.10
N VAL A 179 4.27 -6.41 -6.73
CA VAL A 179 3.83 -5.06 -6.35
C VAL A 179 2.44 -4.82 -6.92
N VAL A 180 1.48 -4.57 -6.03
CA VAL A 180 0.08 -4.25 -6.34
C VAL A 180 -0.06 -2.80 -6.82
N GLY A 181 0.71 -1.87 -6.22
CA GLY A 181 0.70 -0.48 -6.63
C GLY A 181 1.47 0.44 -5.67
N ARG A 182 1.46 1.74 -6.01
CA ARG A 182 2.10 2.81 -5.24
C ARG A 182 1.08 3.52 -4.36
N ALA A 183 1.37 3.68 -3.08
CA ALA A 183 0.61 4.55 -2.19
C ALA A 183 0.87 6.02 -2.57
N VAL A 184 -0.18 6.75 -2.90
CA VAL A 184 -0.07 8.12 -3.43
C VAL A 184 -0.58 9.18 -2.48
N VAL A 185 -1.60 8.86 -1.68
CA VAL A 185 -2.18 9.80 -0.74
C VAL A 185 -2.71 9.09 0.49
N ARG A 186 -2.46 9.65 1.66
CA ARG A 186 -3.15 9.29 2.90
C ARG A 186 -4.42 10.12 3.00
N VAL A 187 -5.58 9.48 3.07
CA VAL A 187 -6.91 10.11 3.05
C VAL A 187 -7.58 10.12 4.42
N TRP A 188 -7.11 9.31 5.36
CA TRP A 188 -7.65 9.23 6.71
C TRP A 188 -6.55 8.99 7.74
N PRO A 189 -6.61 9.59 8.93
CA PRO A 189 -7.59 10.61 9.37
C PRO A 189 -7.41 11.93 8.61
N VAL A 190 -8.51 12.70 8.48
CA VAL A 190 -8.53 13.93 7.65
C VAL A 190 -7.48 14.94 8.11
N GLN A 191 -7.20 15.01 9.43
CA GLN A 191 -6.18 15.90 10.02
C GLN A 191 -4.74 15.55 9.59
N ARG A 192 -4.53 14.34 9.08
CA ARG A 192 -3.23 13.85 8.61
C ARG A 192 -3.18 13.62 7.09
N MET A 193 -4.19 14.12 6.35
CA MET A 193 -4.23 13.99 4.90
C MET A 193 -2.97 14.59 4.26
N SER A 194 -2.31 13.81 3.40
CA SER A 194 -1.06 14.24 2.74
C SER A 194 -0.75 13.38 1.53
N PHE A 195 -0.06 13.93 0.55
CA PHE A 195 0.62 13.13 -0.47
C PHE A 195 1.79 12.36 0.15
N LEU A 196 2.13 11.21 -0.46
CA LEU A 196 3.14 10.26 0.02
C LEU A 196 4.31 10.13 -0.94
#